data_8f9604d6b2b55a7b086edc8d2f31635f
#
_entry.id   8f9604d6b2b55a7b086edc8d2f31635f
#
_cell.length_a   1.000
_cell.length_b   1.000
_cell.length_c   1.000
_cell.angle_alpha   90.00
_cell.angle_beta   90.00
_cell.angle_gamma   90.00
#
_symmetry.space_group_name_H-M   'P 1'
#
loop_
_entity.id
_entity.type
_entity.pdbx_description
1 polymer ?
#
loop_
_entity_poly.entity_id
_entity_poly.type
_entity_poly.pdbx_seq_one_letter_code
_entity_poly.pdbx_strand_id
1 'polypeptide(L)'
;MKIYVGSFTTESNEKAPYKTQIQNYDLIQGDELLSVLGVKDIFEEENVEAISGYYANANAASIVEEDTFRYIEKKIIEGIKNHIHELDGIYLHLHGASYVENIGSGDHHILKEIRKIVGPYLPIAVSCDPHGNLTKEYVESLQIIRSYRENPHIDATETKNHTIKLLIDLIRHHEKIHAVYRKLPLILGGEQSVSADEPVRSINDYMNQLEEDEKIMSVSWHVGYLRHDCPEAGCGIVVVPTKEKYQKYAEKIADDLKSYVWNKRYEFHYTGKTAEPEVALQMALECDKKTFVLTDSGDNTTSGSTGWNTFVLRQFLAVKNLKKNILFGSIKDEYTYKQLDKININASEMIYLGMNKDELSKSVVLNVKKLKKADIILVHGEKVIGTLGQGILVHVIG
;
A
#
# COMPACT_ATOMS: atom_id res chain seq x y z
N MET A 1 21.01 16.30 17.47
CA MET A 1 19.74 15.57 17.44
C MET A 1 19.94 14.29 16.66
N LYS A 2 19.50 13.16 17.22
CA LYS A 2 19.63 11.83 16.62
C LYS A 2 18.28 11.16 16.52
N ILE A 3 17.89 10.75 15.31
CA ILE A 3 16.59 10.11 15.03
C ILE A 3 16.83 8.72 14.43
N TYR A 4 16.27 7.69 15.09
CA TYR A 4 16.24 6.35 14.53
C TYR A 4 15.28 6.30 13.35
N VAL A 5 15.70 5.64 12.26
CA VAL A 5 14.90 5.44 11.04
C VAL A 5 14.72 3.95 10.78
N GLY A 6 13.48 3.48 10.69
CA GLY A 6 13.16 2.08 10.38
C GLY A 6 11.94 1.95 9.49
N SER A 7 11.76 0.77 8.90
CA SER A 7 10.60 0.49 8.04
C SER A 7 10.15 -0.95 8.14
N PHE A 8 8.83 -1.14 8.23
CA PHE A 8 8.16 -2.42 8.04
C PHE A 8 6.88 -2.18 7.24
N THR A 9 6.86 -2.64 6.00
CA THR A 9 5.72 -2.41 5.12
C THR A 9 5.25 -3.72 4.49
N THR A 10 3.99 -4.03 4.73
CA THR A 10 3.26 -5.14 4.10
C THR A 10 1.78 -4.79 4.11
N GLU A 11 1.14 -4.90 2.97
CA GLU A 11 -0.32 -4.85 2.85
C GLU A 11 -0.83 -6.27 2.73
N SER A 12 -1.47 -6.79 3.77
CA SER A 12 -1.77 -8.22 3.90
C SER A 12 -3.15 -8.57 3.37
N ASN A 13 -3.21 -9.20 2.19
CA ASN A 13 -4.43 -9.78 1.64
C ASN A 13 -4.64 -11.20 2.19
N GLU A 14 -5.63 -11.40 3.07
CA GLU A 14 -5.91 -12.70 3.68
C GLU A 14 -6.44 -13.75 2.68
N LYS A 15 -6.96 -13.32 1.52
CA LYS A 15 -7.49 -14.22 0.50
C LYS A 15 -6.41 -14.81 -0.40
N ALA A 16 -5.18 -14.28 -0.34
CA ALA A 16 -4.07 -14.87 -1.07
C ALA A 16 -3.71 -16.25 -0.48
N PRO A 17 -3.65 -17.33 -1.28
CA PRO A 17 -3.52 -18.70 -0.80
C PRO A 17 -2.07 -19.10 -0.49
N TYR A 18 -1.27 -18.18 0.02
CA TYR A 18 0.10 -18.37 0.49
C TYR A 18 0.34 -17.47 1.70
N LYS A 19 1.46 -17.66 2.39
CA LYS A 19 1.91 -16.76 3.45
C LYS A 19 3.16 -16.01 3.02
N THR A 20 3.29 -14.78 3.51
CA THR A 20 4.46 -13.95 3.25
C THR A 20 5.60 -14.39 4.15
N GLN A 21 6.70 -14.81 3.55
CA GLN A 21 7.90 -15.32 4.18
C GLN A 21 9.07 -14.35 4.01
N ILE A 22 10.15 -14.58 4.74
CA ILE A 22 11.33 -13.68 4.74
C ILE A 22 11.93 -13.44 3.34
N GLN A 23 11.90 -14.43 2.47
CA GLN A 23 12.37 -14.30 1.08
C GLN A 23 11.46 -13.43 0.18
N ASN A 24 10.28 -13.06 0.67
CA ASN A 24 9.39 -12.15 -0.04
C ASN A 24 9.64 -10.67 0.31
N TYR A 25 10.55 -10.42 1.24
CA TYR A 25 10.90 -9.07 1.68
C TYR A 25 12.17 -8.58 1.00
N ASP A 26 12.15 -7.33 0.57
CA ASP A 26 13.35 -6.55 0.36
C ASP A 26 13.85 -6.11 1.73
N LEU A 27 15.05 -6.57 2.10
CA LEU A 27 15.66 -6.35 3.41
C LEU A 27 16.91 -5.51 3.27
N ILE A 28 16.98 -4.38 3.99
CA ILE A 28 18.12 -3.46 3.97
C ILE A 28 18.49 -3.10 5.40
N GLN A 29 19.79 -3.01 5.66
CA GLN A 29 20.33 -2.52 6.92
C GLN A 29 21.46 -1.50 6.66
N GLY A 30 21.48 -0.43 7.45
CA GLY A 30 22.49 0.64 7.31
C GLY A 30 22.02 1.75 6.36
N ASP A 31 22.96 2.57 5.90
CA ASP A 31 22.69 3.87 5.26
C ASP A 31 21.94 3.80 3.92
N GLU A 32 21.98 2.67 3.23
CA GLU A 32 21.19 2.44 2.04
C GLU A 32 19.68 2.61 2.29
N LEU A 33 19.22 2.32 3.53
CA LEU A 33 17.83 2.49 3.95
C LEU A 33 17.32 3.90 3.69
N LEU A 34 18.11 4.94 4.02
CA LEU A 34 17.71 6.35 3.84
C LEU A 34 17.49 6.69 2.36
N SER A 35 18.34 6.14 1.49
CA SER A 35 18.24 6.35 0.04
C SER A 35 17.03 5.64 -0.55
N VAL A 36 16.75 4.39 -0.13
CA VAL A 36 15.60 3.62 -0.60
C VAL A 36 14.28 4.24 -0.13
N LEU A 37 14.24 4.77 1.09
CA LEU A 37 13.08 5.53 1.57
C LEU A 37 12.94 6.91 0.90
N GLY A 38 14.00 7.43 0.27
CA GLY A 38 14.03 8.77 -0.31
C GLY A 38 14.02 9.89 0.74
N VAL A 39 14.65 9.63 1.90
CA VAL A 39 14.63 10.57 3.05
C VAL A 39 16.01 11.06 3.46
N LYS A 40 17.04 10.75 2.70
CA LYS A 40 18.40 11.14 3.04
C LYS A 40 18.57 12.66 3.09
N ASP A 41 18.04 13.34 2.08
CA ASP A 41 18.26 14.78 1.88
C ASP A 41 17.65 15.61 3.01
N ILE A 42 16.48 15.25 3.55
CA ILE A 42 15.85 15.99 4.66
C ILE A 42 16.70 15.99 5.94
N PHE A 43 17.40 14.88 6.23
CA PHE A 43 18.32 14.82 7.38
C PHE A 43 19.56 15.70 7.18
N GLU A 44 20.08 15.78 5.96
CA GLU A 44 21.18 16.65 5.58
C GLU A 44 20.77 18.14 5.66
N GLU A 45 19.61 18.49 5.07
CA GLU A 45 19.05 19.86 5.08
C GLU A 45 18.79 20.36 6.49
N GLU A 46 18.24 19.52 7.36
CA GLU A 46 17.91 19.88 8.75
C GLU A 46 19.10 19.76 9.72
N ASN A 47 20.26 19.28 9.25
CA ASN A 47 21.45 19.02 10.06
C ASN A 47 21.16 18.12 11.26
N VAL A 48 20.48 16.99 11.00
CA VAL A 48 20.08 15.97 11.97
C VAL A 48 20.74 14.65 11.63
N GLU A 49 21.27 13.95 12.62
CA GLU A 49 21.86 12.63 12.45
C GLU A 49 20.76 11.56 12.37
N ALA A 50 20.68 10.87 11.23
CA ALA A 50 19.85 9.69 11.09
C ALA A 50 20.60 8.45 11.57
N ILE A 51 20.01 7.71 12.50
CA ILE A 51 20.47 6.36 12.89
C ILE A 51 19.74 5.35 12.03
N SER A 52 20.43 4.86 11.02
CA SER A 52 19.89 3.91 10.05
C SER A 52 19.65 2.54 10.70
N GLY A 53 18.39 2.16 10.81
CA GLY A 53 17.94 0.91 11.41
C GLY A 53 17.75 -0.22 10.40
N TYR A 54 16.54 -0.77 10.36
CA TYR A 54 16.19 -1.91 9.52
C TYR A 54 15.00 -1.57 8.60
N TYR A 55 15.13 -1.94 7.34
CA TYR A 55 14.10 -1.82 6.32
C TYR A 55 13.63 -3.21 5.92
N ALA A 56 12.32 -3.42 5.92
CA ALA A 56 11.67 -4.62 5.44
C ALA A 56 10.40 -4.23 4.65
N ASN A 57 10.37 -4.59 3.38
CA ASN A 57 9.22 -4.28 2.52
C ASN A 57 8.84 -5.50 1.68
N ALA A 58 7.60 -5.95 1.81
CA ALA A 58 7.02 -7.01 0.98
C ALA A 58 5.94 -6.46 0.02
N ASN A 59 5.74 -5.14 -0.02
CA ASN A 59 4.65 -4.52 -0.77
C ASN A 59 3.27 -5.12 -0.41
N ALA A 60 2.36 -5.17 -1.39
CA ALA A 60 1.10 -5.88 -1.24
C ALA A 60 1.35 -7.39 -1.38
N ALA A 61 1.02 -8.14 -0.34
CA ALA A 61 1.34 -9.55 -0.20
C ALA A 61 0.21 -10.31 0.54
N SER A 62 0.53 -11.37 1.24
CA SER A 62 -0.41 -12.14 2.06
C SER A 62 -0.17 -11.93 3.55
N ILE A 63 -0.87 -12.68 4.39
CA ILE A 63 -0.61 -12.78 5.83
C ILE A 63 0.87 -13.15 6.04
N VAL A 64 1.53 -12.44 6.93
CA VAL A 64 2.94 -12.63 7.26
C VAL A 64 3.08 -13.82 8.24
N GLU A 65 4.00 -14.74 7.96
CA GLU A 65 4.35 -15.79 8.92
C GLU A 65 4.92 -15.21 10.21
N GLU A 66 4.54 -15.76 11.35
CA GLU A 66 4.97 -15.26 12.67
C GLU A 66 6.49 -15.20 12.79
N ASP A 67 7.21 -16.27 12.39
CA ASP A 67 8.68 -16.33 12.49
C ASP A 67 9.36 -15.26 11.63
N THR A 68 8.83 -14.98 10.44
CA THR A 68 9.28 -13.88 9.56
C THR A 68 9.12 -12.53 10.25
N PHE A 69 7.95 -12.28 10.81
CA PHE A 69 7.68 -11.05 11.53
C PHE A 69 8.58 -10.88 12.76
N ARG A 70 8.72 -11.94 13.58
CA ARG A 70 9.58 -11.93 14.77
C ARG A 70 11.05 -11.63 14.44
N TYR A 71 11.53 -12.13 13.31
CA TYR A 71 12.87 -11.79 12.84
C TYR A 71 13.00 -10.29 12.53
N ILE A 72 12.06 -9.71 11.77
CA ILE A 72 12.06 -8.29 11.40
C ILE A 72 11.90 -7.41 12.65
N GLU A 73 10.92 -7.71 13.50
CA GLU A 73 10.68 -7.03 14.77
C GLU A 73 11.95 -6.98 15.62
N LYS A 74 12.60 -8.14 15.79
CA LYS A 74 13.85 -8.24 16.54
C LYS A 74 14.92 -7.30 16.01
N LYS A 75 15.08 -7.20 14.69
CA LYS A 75 16.07 -6.30 14.06
C LYS A 75 15.77 -4.82 14.34
N ILE A 76 14.51 -4.41 14.23
CA ILE A 76 14.08 -3.04 14.55
C ILE A 76 14.31 -2.74 16.03
N ILE A 77 13.90 -3.64 16.91
CA ILE A 77 14.02 -3.49 18.38
C ILE A 77 15.49 -3.46 18.82
N GLU A 78 16.34 -4.32 18.29
CA GLU A 78 17.78 -4.34 18.58
C GLU A 78 18.45 -3.02 18.13
N GLY A 79 18.08 -2.52 16.95
CA GLY A 79 18.59 -1.22 16.46
C GLY A 79 18.23 -0.08 17.41
N ILE A 80 17.00 -0.01 17.89
CA ILE A 80 16.57 1.01 18.87
C ILE A 80 17.30 0.84 20.20
N LYS A 81 17.40 -0.38 20.74
CA LYS A 81 18.07 -0.65 22.03
C LYS A 81 19.53 -0.27 22.03
N ASN A 82 20.24 -0.49 20.93
CA ASN A 82 21.66 -0.17 20.82
C ASN A 82 21.94 1.34 20.91
N HIS A 83 20.95 2.18 20.61
CA HIS A 83 21.07 3.63 20.56
C HIS A 83 20.17 4.37 21.56
N ILE A 84 19.45 3.65 22.44
CA ILE A 84 18.39 4.20 23.28
C ILE A 84 18.81 5.43 24.11
N HIS A 85 20.07 5.50 24.53
CA HIS A 85 20.58 6.57 25.41
C HIS A 85 20.95 7.85 24.63
N GLU A 86 20.92 7.82 23.30
CA GLU A 86 21.29 8.95 22.46
C GLU A 86 20.16 9.41 21.53
N LEU A 87 19.02 8.67 21.50
CA LEU A 87 17.89 8.99 20.64
C LEU A 87 17.09 10.17 21.16
N ASP A 88 16.86 11.15 20.29
CA ASP A 88 15.91 12.25 20.51
C ASP A 88 14.51 11.92 19.94
N GLY A 89 14.41 10.98 19.01
CA GLY A 89 13.14 10.54 18.41
C GLY A 89 13.28 9.31 17.54
N ILE A 90 12.13 8.79 17.09
CA ILE A 90 12.03 7.64 16.19
C ILE A 90 11.11 8.01 15.04
N TYR A 91 11.58 7.76 13.82
CA TYR A 91 10.75 7.76 12.62
C TYR A 91 10.62 6.35 12.08
N LEU A 92 9.38 5.95 11.80
CA LEU A 92 9.08 4.67 11.15
C LEU A 92 8.23 4.89 9.91
N HIS A 93 8.58 4.18 8.85
CA HIS A 93 7.70 4.00 7.71
C HIS A 93 6.98 2.67 7.86
N LEU A 94 5.68 2.71 8.14
CA LEU A 94 4.82 1.55 8.33
C LEU A 94 3.70 1.58 7.27
N HIS A 95 3.10 0.43 6.96
CA HIS A 95 1.96 0.42 6.04
C HIS A 95 0.64 0.80 6.75
N GLY A 96 0.38 0.18 7.89
CA GLY A 96 -0.89 0.29 8.61
C GLY A 96 -1.88 -0.84 8.31
N ALA A 97 -1.57 -1.73 7.36
CA ALA A 97 -2.43 -2.86 6.98
C ALA A 97 -1.68 -4.20 6.99
N SER A 98 -0.57 -4.30 7.75
CA SER A 98 0.10 -5.59 7.94
C SER A 98 -0.70 -6.47 8.88
N TYR A 99 -0.83 -7.74 8.51
CA TYR A 99 -1.40 -8.76 9.38
C TYR A 99 -0.43 -9.94 9.52
N VAL A 100 -0.20 -10.33 10.76
CA VAL A 100 0.75 -11.39 11.14
C VAL A 100 0.00 -12.54 11.77
N GLU A 101 0.34 -13.75 11.36
CA GLU A 101 -0.22 -14.99 11.93
C GLU A 101 -0.05 -15.01 13.46
N ASN A 102 -1.11 -15.37 14.17
CA ASN A 102 -1.19 -15.47 15.64
C ASN A 102 -0.94 -14.16 16.42
N ILE A 103 -0.68 -13.02 15.74
CA ILE A 103 -0.37 -11.73 16.38
C ILE A 103 -1.44 -10.68 16.07
N GLY A 104 -1.98 -10.66 14.85
CA GLY A 104 -2.85 -9.60 14.36
C GLY A 104 -2.06 -8.51 13.64
N SER A 105 -2.39 -7.23 13.85
CA SER A 105 -1.67 -6.13 13.22
C SER A 105 -0.19 -6.09 13.63
N GLY A 106 0.71 -6.30 12.67
CA GLY A 106 2.15 -6.21 12.88
C GLY A 106 2.60 -4.78 13.15
N ASP A 107 1.98 -3.81 12.49
CA ASP A 107 2.26 -2.37 12.69
C ASP A 107 1.99 -1.97 14.15
N HIS A 108 0.83 -2.33 14.68
CA HIS A 108 0.47 -2.06 16.08
C HIS A 108 1.40 -2.79 17.05
N HIS A 109 1.71 -4.05 16.76
CA HIS A 109 2.58 -4.86 17.63
C HIS A 109 3.99 -4.26 17.73
N ILE A 110 4.62 -3.86 16.63
CA ILE A 110 5.94 -3.20 16.62
C ILE A 110 5.93 -1.95 17.49
N LEU A 111 4.94 -1.07 17.33
CA LEU A 111 4.85 0.16 18.15
C LEU A 111 4.68 -0.14 19.62
N LYS A 112 3.87 -1.13 19.97
CA LYS A 112 3.67 -1.57 21.36
C LYS A 112 4.99 -2.05 21.97
N GLU A 113 5.76 -2.85 21.24
CA GLU A 113 7.07 -3.34 21.74
C GLU A 113 8.10 -2.20 21.84
N ILE A 114 8.11 -1.26 20.88
CA ILE A 114 8.97 -0.07 20.97
C ILE A 114 8.62 0.75 22.20
N ARG A 115 7.33 1.02 22.47
CA ARG A 115 6.89 1.79 23.65
C ARG A 115 7.29 1.17 24.98
N LYS A 116 7.34 -0.16 25.09
CA LYS A 116 7.85 -0.85 26.28
C LYS A 116 9.32 -0.52 26.57
N ILE A 117 10.10 -0.18 25.53
CA ILE A 117 11.54 0.08 25.63
C ILE A 117 11.80 1.56 25.89
N VAL A 118 11.18 2.44 25.07
CA VAL A 118 11.46 3.87 25.07
C VAL A 118 10.55 4.67 25.99
N GLY A 119 9.52 4.05 26.55
CA GLY A 119 8.51 4.70 27.36
C GLY A 119 7.56 5.61 26.55
N PRO A 120 6.71 6.40 27.24
CA PRO A 120 5.67 7.18 26.58
C PRO A 120 6.13 8.52 26.02
N TYR A 121 7.32 9.01 26.39
CA TYR A 121 7.73 10.40 26.16
C TYR A 121 8.64 10.60 24.95
N LEU A 122 9.42 9.59 24.54
CA LEU A 122 10.25 9.73 23.34
C LEU A 122 9.35 9.92 22.12
N PRO A 123 9.49 11.01 21.35
CA PRO A 123 8.65 11.24 20.18
C PRO A 123 8.81 10.13 19.13
N ILE A 124 7.68 9.60 18.67
CA ILE A 124 7.62 8.67 17.55
C ILE A 124 6.71 9.25 16.48
N ALA A 125 7.23 9.32 15.27
CA ALA A 125 6.47 9.70 14.08
C ALA A 125 6.39 8.53 13.09
N VAL A 126 5.23 8.38 12.47
CA VAL A 126 4.97 7.37 11.43
C VAL A 126 4.44 8.03 10.17
N SER A 127 5.03 7.71 9.03
CA SER A 127 4.35 7.86 7.75
C SER A 127 3.77 6.53 7.29
N CYS A 128 2.58 6.54 6.70
CA CYS A 128 1.89 5.32 6.30
C CYS A 128 1.04 5.50 5.04
N ASP A 129 0.56 4.39 4.54
CA ASP A 129 -0.39 4.33 3.43
C ASP A 129 -1.81 4.73 3.91
N PRO A 130 -2.64 5.40 3.10
CA PRO A 130 -4.03 5.67 3.44
C PRO A 130 -4.88 4.39 3.56
N HIS A 131 -4.44 3.25 3.04
CA HIS A 131 -5.11 1.96 3.20
C HIS A 131 -4.82 1.29 4.56
N GLY A 132 -4.29 2.01 5.53
CA GLY A 132 -4.08 1.48 6.89
C GLY A 132 -5.39 1.26 7.65
N ASN A 133 -5.55 0.07 8.26
CA ASN A 133 -6.60 -0.25 9.22
C ASN A 133 -6.14 0.10 10.64
N LEU A 134 -6.35 1.35 11.05
CA LEU A 134 -5.80 1.86 12.29
C LEU A 134 -6.71 1.58 13.49
N THR A 135 -6.08 1.39 14.66
CA THR A 135 -6.76 1.37 15.95
C THR A 135 -6.51 2.64 16.75
N LYS A 136 -7.32 2.88 17.76
CA LYS A 136 -7.10 3.97 18.70
C LYS A 136 -5.77 3.82 19.40
N GLU A 137 -5.46 2.62 19.90
CA GLU A 137 -4.24 2.30 20.63
C GLU A 137 -2.99 2.48 19.76
N TYR A 138 -3.08 2.15 18.47
CA TYR A 138 -2.00 2.40 17.51
C TYR A 138 -1.71 3.89 17.41
N VAL A 139 -2.74 4.71 17.15
CA VAL A 139 -2.57 6.16 16.97
C VAL A 139 -2.14 6.85 18.27
N GLU A 140 -2.71 6.48 19.41
CA GLU A 140 -2.37 7.06 20.72
C GLU A 140 -0.94 6.70 21.18
N SER A 141 -0.31 5.69 20.57
CA SER A 141 1.09 5.38 20.83
C SER A 141 2.07 6.32 20.09
N LEU A 142 1.58 7.20 19.25
CA LEU A 142 2.35 8.10 18.40
C LEU A 142 2.13 9.57 18.76
N GLN A 143 3.16 10.38 18.53
CA GLN A 143 3.02 11.84 18.53
C GLN A 143 2.54 12.32 17.14
N ILE A 144 3.12 11.76 16.09
CA ILE A 144 2.80 12.16 14.71
C ILE A 144 2.49 10.91 13.90
N ILE A 145 1.41 10.98 13.13
CA ILE A 145 1.12 10.03 12.06
C ILE A 145 0.57 10.80 10.86
N ARG A 146 1.08 10.49 9.69
CA ARG A 146 0.66 11.09 8.42
C ARG A 146 0.55 10.03 7.35
N SER A 147 -0.57 9.98 6.66
CA SER A 147 -0.74 9.13 5.46
C SER A 147 -0.48 9.92 4.18
N TYR A 148 -0.20 9.19 3.10
CA TYR A 148 -0.26 9.74 1.75
C TYR A 148 -1.66 10.32 1.50
N ARG A 149 -1.75 11.32 0.66
CA ARG A 149 -3.02 11.90 0.20
C ARG A 149 -3.47 11.37 -1.14
N GLU A 150 -2.49 10.99 -1.96
CA GLU A 150 -2.75 10.60 -3.33
C GLU A 150 -2.98 9.09 -3.46
N ASN A 151 -3.94 8.73 -4.31
CA ASN A 151 -4.17 7.39 -4.78
C ASN A 151 -4.35 7.45 -6.32
N PRO A 152 -3.36 7.02 -7.10
CA PRO A 152 -2.09 6.34 -6.72
C PRO A 152 -1.11 7.23 -5.94
N HIS A 153 -0.25 6.60 -5.13
CA HIS A 153 0.62 7.19 -4.09
C HIS A 153 1.83 7.97 -4.64
N ILE A 154 1.58 8.97 -5.48
CA ILE A 154 2.63 9.78 -6.12
C ILE A 154 3.33 10.73 -5.13
N ASP A 155 2.72 11.00 -3.99
CA ASP A 155 3.20 11.88 -2.92
C ASP A 155 3.91 11.13 -1.79
N ALA A 156 4.18 9.83 -1.94
CA ALA A 156 4.73 8.98 -0.87
C ALA A 156 6.07 9.49 -0.31
N THR A 157 7.00 9.92 -1.19
CA THR A 157 8.30 10.44 -0.77
C THR A 157 8.17 11.81 -0.09
N GLU A 158 7.33 12.68 -0.62
CA GLU A 158 7.03 13.98 -0.02
C GLU A 158 6.43 13.83 1.37
N THR A 159 5.45 12.93 1.53
CA THR A 159 4.83 12.64 2.84
C THR A 159 5.83 12.11 3.86
N LYS A 160 6.76 11.23 3.48
CA LYS A 160 7.83 10.75 4.35
C LYS A 160 8.73 11.89 4.84
N ASN A 161 9.22 12.70 3.91
CA ASN A 161 10.07 13.84 4.23
C ASN A 161 9.36 14.87 5.13
N HIS A 162 8.09 15.17 4.80
CA HIS A 162 7.29 16.07 5.61
C HIS A 162 7.06 15.54 7.03
N THR A 163 6.77 14.25 7.20
CA THR A 163 6.60 13.61 8.50
C THR A 163 7.87 13.69 9.36
N ILE A 164 9.05 13.50 8.74
CA ILE A 164 10.35 13.63 9.42
C ILE A 164 10.56 15.08 9.85
N LYS A 165 10.25 16.05 8.99
CA LYS A 165 10.36 17.47 9.32
C LYS A 165 9.47 17.84 10.51
N LEU A 166 8.23 17.39 10.54
CA LEU A 166 7.33 17.59 11.68
C LEU A 166 7.89 16.98 12.97
N LEU A 167 8.52 15.81 12.90
CA LEU A 167 9.17 15.18 14.05
C LEU A 167 10.35 16.02 14.56
N ILE A 168 11.20 16.51 13.67
CA ILE A 168 12.34 17.37 13.99
C ILE A 168 11.85 18.64 14.68
N ASP A 169 10.82 19.29 14.15
CA ASP A 169 10.24 20.50 14.72
C ASP A 169 9.60 20.22 16.09
N LEU A 170 8.91 19.12 16.27
CA LEU A 170 8.36 18.70 17.55
C LEU A 170 9.45 18.53 18.61
N ILE A 171 10.55 17.88 18.27
CA ILE A 171 11.69 17.66 19.19
C ILE A 171 12.34 19.01 19.55
N ARG A 172 12.56 19.91 18.60
CA ARG A 172 13.13 21.24 18.81
C ARG A 172 12.30 22.10 19.76
N HIS A 173 10.98 21.97 19.70
CA HIS A 173 10.07 22.79 20.51
C HIS A 173 9.65 22.13 21.83
N HIS A 174 10.01 20.86 22.06
CA HIS A 174 9.69 20.08 23.27
C HIS A 174 8.18 20.06 23.62
N GLU A 175 7.31 20.09 22.63
CA GLU A 175 5.85 20.05 22.82
C GLU A 175 5.37 18.63 23.19
N LYS A 176 4.40 18.55 24.13
CA LYS A 176 3.77 17.31 24.55
C LYS A 176 2.42 17.16 23.84
N ILE A 177 2.44 16.54 22.70
CA ILE A 177 1.23 16.33 21.89
C ILE A 177 0.92 14.85 21.73
N HIS A 178 -0.34 14.55 21.40
CA HIS A 178 -0.81 13.24 21.02
C HIS A 178 -1.70 13.35 19.78
N ALA A 179 -1.56 12.40 18.88
CA ALA A 179 -2.46 12.29 17.74
C ALA A 179 -3.89 11.95 18.20
N VAL A 180 -4.86 12.57 17.59
CA VAL A 180 -6.31 12.33 17.84
C VAL A 180 -6.84 11.38 16.80
N TYR A 181 -7.55 10.35 17.22
CA TYR A 181 -8.15 9.35 16.33
C TYR A 181 -9.66 9.33 16.38
N ARG A 182 -10.29 9.18 15.20
CA ARG A 182 -11.73 8.91 15.06
C ARG A 182 -11.96 7.80 14.03
N LYS A 183 -12.60 6.73 14.45
CA LYS A 183 -13.05 5.64 13.56
C LYS A 183 -14.34 6.06 12.85
N LEU A 184 -14.44 5.73 11.54
CA LEU A 184 -15.70 5.81 10.80
C LEU A 184 -16.22 4.39 10.55
N PRO A 185 -17.53 4.13 10.68
CA PRO A 185 -18.15 2.87 10.29
C PRO A 185 -18.37 2.83 8.76
N LEU A 186 -17.29 3.02 8.02
CA LEU A 186 -17.25 3.08 6.56
C LEU A 186 -16.13 2.18 6.06
N ILE A 187 -16.46 1.26 5.15
CA ILE A 187 -15.51 0.39 4.46
C ILE A 187 -15.55 0.74 2.98
N LEU A 188 -14.38 1.05 2.42
CA LEU A 188 -14.20 1.42 1.02
C LEU A 188 -13.11 0.57 0.38
N GLY A 189 -13.26 0.28 -0.91
CA GLY A 189 -12.17 -0.22 -1.73
C GLY A 189 -11.21 0.89 -2.14
N GLY A 190 -9.92 0.59 -2.27
CA GLY A 190 -8.93 1.53 -2.77
C GLY A 190 -9.29 2.07 -4.15
N GLU A 191 -9.92 1.25 -4.98
CA GLU A 191 -10.39 1.61 -6.32
C GLU A 191 -11.54 2.63 -6.32
N GLN A 192 -12.19 2.86 -5.17
CA GLN A 192 -13.24 3.86 -4.96
C GLN A 192 -12.71 5.15 -4.33
N SER A 193 -11.41 5.23 -4.05
CA SER A 193 -10.75 6.34 -3.37
C SER A 193 -9.66 6.99 -4.20
N VAL A 194 -9.83 7.04 -5.52
CA VAL A 194 -8.90 7.72 -6.44
C VAL A 194 -8.91 9.22 -6.16
N SER A 195 -7.73 9.77 -5.87
CA SER A 195 -7.60 11.16 -5.38
C SER A 195 -7.95 12.23 -6.41
N ALA A 196 -7.86 11.92 -7.70
CA ALA A 196 -8.26 12.83 -8.77
C ALA A 196 -9.78 12.97 -8.92
N ASP A 197 -10.56 12.06 -8.34
CA ASP A 197 -12.02 12.02 -8.45
C ASP A 197 -12.72 12.57 -7.20
N GLU A 198 -13.95 13.06 -7.38
CA GLU A 198 -14.83 13.34 -6.24
C GLU A 198 -15.36 12.02 -5.64
N PRO A 199 -15.58 11.95 -4.32
CA PRO A 199 -15.45 13.03 -3.33
C PRO A 199 -14.04 13.16 -2.73
N VAL A 200 -13.08 12.34 -3.14
CA VAL A 200 -11.74 12.26 -2.52
C VAL A 200 -10.97 13.55 -2.70
N ARG A 201 -11.03 14.15 -3.89
CA ARG A 201 -10.40 15.45 -4.15
C ARG A 201 -10.86 16.51 -3.15
N SER A 202 -12.17 16.68 -2.97
CA SER A 202 -12.73 17.63 -1.99
C SER A 202 -12.33 17.30 -0.55
N ILE A 203 -12.17 16.02 -0.20
CA ILE A 203 -11.68 15.60 1.13
C ILE A 203 -10.22 16.02 1.30
N ASN A 204 -9.37 15.77 0.30
CA ASN A 204 -7.96 16.18 0.33
C ASN A 204 -7.81 17.70 0.41
N ASP A 205 -8.58 18.45 -0.38
CA ASP A 205 -8.60 19.93 -0.34
C ASP A 205 -9.00 20.44 1.05
N TYR A 206 -10.01 19.82 1.66
CA TYR A 206 -10.42 20.18 3.01
C TYR A 206 -9.34 19.88 4.06
N MET A 207 -8.66 18.73 3.96
CA MET A 207 -7.54 18.42 4.84
C MET A 207 -6.38 19.42 4.67
N ASN A 208 -6.07 19.82 3.42
CA ASN A 208 -5.05 20.85 3.14
C ASN A 208 -5.43 22.19 3.81
N GLN A 209 -6.69 22.60 3.66
CA GLN A 209 -7.18 23.83 4.31
C GLN A 209 -7.11 23.77 5.84
N LEU A 210 -7.36 22.61 6.44
CA LEU A 210 -7.25 22.44 7.90
C LEU A 210 -5.79 22.55 8.38
N GLU A 211 -4.81 22.17 7.56
CA GLU A 211 -3.38 22.29 7.88
C GLU A 211 -2.85 23.74 7.70
N GLU A 212 -3.62 24.66 7.12
CA GLU A 212 -3.26 26.08 7.10
C GLU A 212 -3.46 26.76 8.49
N ASP A 213 -4.25 26.13 9.39
CA ASP A 213 -4.40 26.61 10.76
C ASP A 213 -3.16 26.29 11.60
N GLU A 214 -2.47 27.32 12.11
CA GLU A 214 -1.27 27.21 12.96
C GLU A 214 -1.42 26.27 14.18
N LYS A 215 -2.66 25.91 14.56
CA LYS A 215 -2.96 25.01 15.68
C LYS A 215 -2.90 23.54 15.28
N ILE A 216 -2.93 23.24 14.00
CA ILE A 216 -2.97 21.88 13.45
C ILE A 216 -1.68 21.58 12.71
N MET A 217 -0.99 20.52 13.13
CA MET A 217 0.27 20.08 12.56
C MET A 217 0.07 19.17 11.36
N SER A 218 -0.90 18.25 11.45
CA SER A 218 -1.16 17.26 10.41
C SER A 218 -2.59 16.74 10.51
N VAL A 219 -3.18 16.48 9.35
CA VAL A 219 -4.49 15.85 9.21
C VAL A 219 -4.36 14.68 8.24
N SER A 220 -4.94 13.53 8.55
CA SER A 220 -4.95 12.37 7.66
C SER A 220 -6.32 11.69 7.68
N TRP A 221 -6.79 11.30 6.51
CA TRP A 221 -7.91 10.39 6.35
C TRP A 221 -7.39 9.05 5.82
N HIS A 222 -7.63 7.99 6.58
CA HIS A 222 -7.33 6.63 6.20
C HIS A 222 -8.56 6.00 5.60
N VAL A 223 -8.45 5.52 4.38
CA VAL A 223 -9.50 4.78 3.65
C VAL A 223 -9.74 3.42 4.30
N GLY A 224 -8.66 2.82 4.82
CA GLY A 224 -8.65 1.45 5.29
C GLY A 224 -8.42 0.44 4.17
N TYR A 225 -8.29 -0.82 4.54
CA TYR A 225 -7.99 -1.92 3.62
C TYR A 225 -9.02 -3.04 3.77
N LEU A 226 -9.79 -3.29 2.70
CA LEU A 226 -10.92 -4.20 2.74
C LEU A 226 -10.59 -5.68 2.46
N ARG A 227 -9.37 -5.97 1.98
CA ARG A 227 -8.97 -7.36 1.62
C ARG A 227 -8.46 -8.16 2.82
N HIS A 228 -8.60 -7.59 4.00
CA HIS A 228 -8.38 -8.25 5.27
C HIS A 228 -9.58 -8.00 6.19
N ASP A 229 -10.27 -9.08 6.55
CA ASP A 229 -11.42 -9.03 7.48
C ASP A 229 -10.90 -9.05 8.93
N CYS A 230 -10.76 -7.87 9.50
CA CYS A 230 -10.30 -7.67 10.87
C CYS A 230 -11.18 -6.65 11.60
N PRO A 231 -11.18 -6.68 12.95
CA PRO A 231 -11.97 -5.72 13.75
C PRO A 231 -11.59 -4.26 13.48
N GLU A 232 -10.36 -4.02 13.05
CA GLU A 232 -9.80 -2.71 12.74
C GLU A 232 -10.18 -2.19 11.35
N ALA A 233 -10.75 -3.03 10.48
CA ALA A 233 -11.07 -2.66 9.09
C ALA A 233 -11.93 -1.40 8.98
N GLY A 234 -11.63 -0.59 7.97
CA GLY A 234 -12.37 0.60 7.58
C GLY A 234 -11.71 1.92 7.89
N CYS A 235 -12.41 3.00 7.52
CA CYS A 235 -11.89 4.36 7.51
C CYS A 235 -11.56 4.91 8.91
N GLY A 236 -10.55 5.78 8.96
CA GLY A 236 -10.14 6.48 10.15
C GLY A 236 -9.68 7.90 9.87
N ILE A 237 -9.87 8.79 10.83
CA ILE A 237 -9.37 10.16 10.81
C ILE A 237 -8.30 10.31 11.87
N VAL A 238 -7.21 10.97 11.52
CA VAL A 238 -6.16 11.37 12.46
C VAL A 238 -5.92 12.87 12.34
N VAL A 239 -5.86 13.55 13.49
CA VAL A 239 -5.50 14.97 13.58
C VAL A 239 -4.42 15.14 14.63
N VAL A 240 -3.36 15.85 14.29
CA VAL A 240 -2.22 16.13 15.18
C VAL A 240 -2.19 17.62 15.49
N PRO A 241 -2.30 18.05 16.75
CA PRO A 241 -2.17 19.46 17.12
C PRO A 241 -0.70 19.92 17.11
N THR A 242 -0.45 21.22 16.96
CA THR A 242 0.92 21.78 17.06
C THR A 242 1.39 21.90 18.50
N LYS A 243 0.48 22.04 19.48
CA LYS A 243 0.78 22.23 20.91
C LYS A 243 -0.22 21.55 21.81
N GLU A 244 0.19 21.19 23.02
CA GLU A 244 -0.67 20.56 24.03
C GLU A 244 -1.97 21.36 24.28
N LYS A 245 -1.90 22.68 24.36
CA LYS A 245 -3.06 23.54 24.55
C LYS A 245 -4.12 23.47 23.44
N TYR A 246 -3.76 22.94 22.27
CA TYR A 246 -4.66 22.78 21.13
C TYR A 246 -5.24 21.37 21.01
N GLN A 247 -5.00 20.49 22.00
CA GLN A 247 -5.49 19.09 21.97
C GLN A 247 -7.02 19.01 21.79
N LYS A 248 -7.77 19.80 22.58
CA LYS A 248 -9.25 19.85 22.44
C LYS A 248 -9.71 20.43 21.11
N TYR A 249 -8.93 21.32 20.53
CA TYR A 249 -9.23 21.87 19.22
C TYR A 249 -9.03 20.80 18.14
N ALA A 250 -7.95 20.03 18.21
CA ALA A 250 -7.71 18.92 17.30
C ALA A 250 -8.79 17.81 17.41
N GLU A 251 -9.31 17.55 18.62
CA GLU A 251 -10.46 16.65 18.82
C GLU A 251 -11.69 17.14 18.04
N LYS A 252 -12.00 18.44 18.14
CA LYS A 252 -13.12 19.04 17.38
C LYS A 252 -12.90 18.93 15.88
N ILE A 253 -11.70 19.25 15.38
CA ILE A 253 -11.37 19.12 13.95
C ILE A 253 -11.51 17.67 13.47
N ALA A 254 -11.11 16.70 14.30
CA ALA A 254 -11.27 15.28 13.97
C ALA A 254 -12.76 14.88 13.86
N ASP A 255 -13.62 15.40 14.73
CA ASP A 255 -15.07 15.18 14.66
C ASP A 255 -15.73 15.89 13.47
N ASP A 256 -15.27 17.10 13.13
CA ASP A 256 -15.74 17.86 11.97
C ASP A 256 -15.35 17.13 10.65
N LEU A 257 -14.10 16.70 10.51
CA LEU A 257 -13.64 15.95 9.32
C LEU A 257 -14.31 14.58 9.22
N LYS A 258 -14.47 13.87 10.35
CA LYS A 258 -15.24 12.62 10.40
C LYS A 258 -16.64 12.81 9.83
N SER A 259 -17.33 13.86 10.27
CA SER A 259 -18.67 14.19 9.81
C SER A 259 -18.70 14.58 8.33
N TYR A 260 -17.69 15.31 7.86
CA TYR A 260 -17.54 15.69 6.47
C TYR A 260 -17.40 14.47 5.56
N VAL A 261 -16.48 13.55 5.88
CA VAL A 261 -16.28 12.31 5.11
C VAL A 261 -17.52 11.41 5.17
N TRP A 262 -18.14 11.28 6.35
CA TRP A 262 -19.35 10.48 6.52
C TRP A 262 -20.51 10.97 5.65
N ASN A 263 -20.70 12.27 5.54
CA ASN A 263 -21.75 12.85 4.71
C ASN A 263 -21.55 12.55 3.22
N LYS A 264 -20.31 12.34 2.80
CA LYS A 264 -19.96 11.97 1.43
C LYS A 264 -19.97 10.45 1.15
N ARG A 265 -20.34 9.60 2.11
CA ARG A 265 -20.24 8.13 2.01
C ARG A 265 -20.95 7.49 0.81
N TYR A 266 -21.94 8.15 0.22
CA TYR A 266 -22.66 7.67 -0.96
C TYR A 266 -22.14 8.26 -2.29
N GLU A 267 -21.15 9.13 -2.22
CA GLU A 267 -20.54 9.77 -3.39
C GLU A 267 -19.33 8.94 -3.90
N PHE A 268 -18.76 8.05 -3.06
CA PHE A 268 -17.64 7.22 -3.47
C PHE A 268 -18.04 6.26 -4.58
N HIS A 269 -17.22 6.18 -5.62
CA HIS A 269 -17.50 5.38 -6.80
C HIS A 269 -16.21 4.91 -7.47
N TYR A 270 -16.32 3.92 -8.35
CA TYR A 270 -15.23 3.57 -9.24
C TYR A 270 -15.10 4.60 -10.36
N THR A 271 -13.89 4.93 -10.78
CA THR A 271 -13.61 5.87 -11.90
C THR A 271 -14.23 5.39 -13.21
N GLY A 272 -14.27 4.08 -13.44
CA GLY A 272 -14.88 3.47 -14.62
C GLY A 272 -16.28 2.90 -14.37
N LYS A 273 -16.91 2.41 -15.46
CA LYS A 273 -18.13 1.63 -15.34
C LYS A 273 -17.82 0.27 -14.70
N THR A 274 -18.64 -0.14 -13.75
CA THR A 274 -18.55 -1.46 -13.12
C THR A 274 -19.71 -2.32 -13.54
N ALA A 275 -19.46 -3.61 -13.70
CA ALA A 275 -20.47 -4.60 -14.02
C ALA A 275 -20.01 -6.01 -13.59
N GLU A 276 -20.96 -6.92 -13.46
CA GLU A 276 -20.61 -8.34 -13.32
C GLU A 276 -19.81 -8.82 -14.54
N PRO A 277 -18.95 -9.85 -14.39
CA PRO A 277 -18.02 -10.25 -15.44
C PRO A 277 -18.66 -10.54 -16.81
N GLU A 278 -19.81 -11.20 -16.83
CA GLU A 278 -20.53 -11.54 -18.06
C GLU A 278 -21.08 -10.29 -18.76
N VAL A 279 -21.59 -9.34 -17.97
CA VAL A 279 -22.10 -8.06 -18.49
C VAL A 279 -20.95 -7.20 -19.00
N ALA A 280 -19.83 -7.15 -18.27
CA ALA A 280 -18.62 -6.42 -18.67
C ALA A 280 -18.05 -6.98 -19.99
N LEU A 281 -18.02 -8.31 -20.14
CA LEU A 281 -17.63 -8.97 -21.39
C LEU A 281 -18.54 -8.52 -22.55
N GLN A 282 -19.86 -8.56 -22.37
CA GLN A 282 -20.81 -8.16 -23.39
C GLN A 282 -20.62 -6.69 -23.79
N MET A 283 -20.44 -5.79 -22.80
CA MET A 283 -20.14 -4.38 -23.06
C MET A 283 -18.86 -4.21 -23.87
N ALA A 284 -17.81 -4.98 -23.57
CA ALA A 284 -16.55 -4.94 -24.30
C ALA A 284 -16.70 -5.43 -25.74
N LEU A 285 -17.52 -6.46 -25.98
CA LEU A 285 -17.77 -7.01 -27.31
C LEU A 285 -18.61 -6.06 -28.19
N GLU A 286 -19.58 -5.38 -27.60
CA GLU A 286 -20.49 -4.45 -28.30
C GLU A 286 -19.90 -3.05 -28.50
N CYS A 287 -18.87 -2.67 -27.76
CA CYS A 287 -18.29 -1.33 -27.80
C CYS A 287 -17.65 -1.03 -29.18
N ASP A 288 -18.08 0.01 -29.85
CA ASP A 288 -17.53 0.44 -31.14
C ASP A 288 -16.26 1.31 -31.01
N LYS A 289 -15.91 1.75 -29.80
CA LYS A 289 -14.70 2.53 -29.55
C LYS A 289 -13.45 1.69 -29.81
N LYS A 290 -12.39 2.32 -30.34
CA LYS A 290 -11.18 1.62 -30.78
C LYS A 290 -10.37 1.00 -29.65
N THR A 291 -10.38 1.59 -28.47
CA THR A 291 -9.70 1.00 -27.31
C THR A 291 -10.70 0.87 -26.17
N PHE A 292 -10.93 -0.36 -25.74
CA PHE A 292 -11.72 -0.67 -24.56
C PHE A 292 -10.81 -1.37 -23.56
N VAL A 293 -10.72 -0.83 -22.35
CA VAL A 293 -9.95 -1.40 -21.26
C VAL A 293 -10.91 -2.06 -20.29
N LEU A 294 -10.69 -3.34 -20.04
CA LEU A 294 -11.41 -4.13 -19.05
C LEU A 294 -10.43 -4.48 -17.91
N THR A 295 -10.78 -4.11 -16.70
CA THR A 295 -9.95 -4.38 -15.50
C THR A 295 -10.63 -5.39 -14.61
N ASP A 296 -9.91 -6.42 -14.17
CA ASP A 296 -10.36 -7.35 -13.13
C ASP A 296 -9.97 -6.77 -11.77
N SER A 297 -10.93 -6.13 -11.08
CA SER A 297 -10.70 -5.56 -9.74
C SER A 297 -10.51 -6.64 -8.67
N GLY A 298 -10.92 -7.88 -8.92
CA GLY A 298 -10.74 -9.02 -8.01
C GLY A 298 -9.31 -9.54 -7.97
N ASP A 299 -8.58 -9.47 -9.10
CA ASP A 299 -7.18 -9.92 -9.22
C ASP A 299 -6.18 -8.75 -9.26
N ASN A 300 -6.41 -7.73 -8.44
CA ASN A 300 -5.53 -6.58 -8.31
C ASN A 300 -4.24 -6.97 -7.59
N THR A 301 -3.15 -7.14 -8.34
CA THR A 301 -1.83 -7.54 -7.80
C THR A 301 -1.19 -6.46 -6.92
N THR A 302 -1.53 -5.19 -7.13
CA THR A 302 -1.06 -4.09 -6.27
C THR A 302 -1.75 -4.06 -4.90
N SER A 303 -2.80 -4.87 -4.72
CA SER A 303 -3.47 -5.13 -3.43
C SER A 303 -3.30 -6.60 -2.99
N GLY A 304 -2.16 -7.21 -3.30
CA GLY A 304 -1.79 -8.55 -2.81
C GLY A 304 -2.50 -9.74 -3.47
N SER A 305 -3.26 -9.53 -4.56
CA SER A 305 -3.82 -10.64 -5.33
C SER A 305 -2.72 -11.37 -6.12
N THR A 306 -3.00 -12.59 -6.51
CA THR A 306 -1.98 -13.50 -7.04
C THR A 306 -1.58 -13.24 -8.48
N GLY A 307 -2.45 -12.62 -9.27
CA GLY A 307 -2.24 -12.35 -10.69
C GLY A 307 -2.27 -13.60 -11.58
N TRP A 308 -2.76 -14.73 -11.08
CA TRP A 308 -2.83 -15.99 -11.83
C TRP A 308 -4.22 -16.36 -12.31
N ASN A 309 -5.20 -15.44 -12.17
CA ASN A 309 -6.59 -15.65 -12.54
C ASN A 309 -6.73 -15.80 -14.06
N THR A 310 -7.35 -16.90 -14.49
CA THR A 310 -7.65 -17.20 -15.89
C THR A 310 -9.14 -17.05 -16.20
N PHE A 311 -9.96 -16.65 -15.25
CA PHE A 311 -11.42 -16.63 -15.38
C PHE A 311 -11.87 -15.73 -16.55
N VAL A 312 -11.36 -14.50 -16.62
CA VAL A 312 -11.68 -13.56 -17.71
C VAL A 312 -11.15 -14.07 -19.05
N LEU A 313 -9.94 -14.63 -19.08
CA LEU A 313 -9.41 -15.26 -20.29
C LEU A 313 -10.33 -16.39 -20.80
N ARG A 314 -10.78 -17.26 -19.90
CA ARG A 314 -11.69 -18.37 -20.27
C ARG A 314 -13.02 -17.88 -20.82
N GLN A 315 -13.55 -16.77 -20.30
CA GLN A 315 -14.77 -16.15 -20.84
C GLN A 315 -14.55 -15.69 -22.28
N PHE A 316 -13.44 -15.02 -22.59
CA PHE A 316 -13.12 -14.59 -23.96
C PHE A 316 -12.88 -15.77 -24.91
N LEU A 317 -12.21 -16.82 -24.45
CA LEU A 317 -11.98 -18.04 -25.25
C LEU A 317 -13.30 -18.78 -25.59
N ALA A 318 -14.33 -18.62 -24.78
CA ALA A 318 -15.65 -19.20 -25.02
C ALA A 318 -16.48 -18.41 -26.05
N VAL A 319 -16.06 -17.20 -26.43
CA VAL A 319 -16.81 -16.38 -27.41
C VAL A 319 -16.62 -16.92 -28.81
N LYS A 320 -17.75 -17.33 -29.41
CA LYS A 320 -17.77 -17.80 -30.80
C LYS A 320 -17.67 -16.61 -31.78
N ASN A 321 -16.85 -16.76 -32.81
CA ASN A 321 -16.66 -15.75 -33.85
C ASN A 321 -16.19 -14.37 -33.30
N LEU A 322 -15.22 -14.37 -32.41
CA LEU A 322 -14.62 -13.17 -31.88
C LEU A 322 -14.04 -12.29 -33.01
N LYS A 323 -14.56 -11.08 -33.16
CA LYS A 323 -14.16 -10.14 -34.23
C LYS A 323 -13.15 -9.09 -33.77
N LYS A 324 -12.83 -9.04 -32.49
CA LYS A 324 -11.94 -8.06 -31.88
C LYS A 324 -10.58 -8.65 -31.55
N ASN A 325 -9.54 -7.85 -31.68
CA ASN A 325 -8.23 -8.18 -31.14
C ASN A 325 -8.24 -7.95 -29.64
N ILE A 326 -7.86 -8.95 -28.87
CA ILE A 326 -7.82 -8.90 -27.43
C ILE A 326 -6.36 -9.00 -26.96
N LEU A 327 -5.94 -8.11 -26.07
CA LEU A 327 -4.69 -8.21 -25.35
C LEU A 327 -4.99 -8.47 -23.88
N PHE A 328 -4.50 -9.57 -23.35
CA PHE A 328 -4.46 -9.82 -21.90
C PHE A 328 -3.14 -9.33 -21.34
N GLY A 329 -3.20 -8.49 -20.33
CA GLY A 329 -2.04 -8.06 -19.56
C GLY A 329 -1.77 -9.02 -18.41
N SER A 330 -0.58 -9.56 -18.38
CA SER A 330 0.09 -10.41 -17.37
C SER A 330 -0.79 -11.38 -16.56
N ILE A 331 -0.78 -12.64 -16.98
CA ILE A 331 -1.22 -13.75 -16.12
C ILE A 331 0.06 -14.41 -15.56
N LYS A 332 0.18 -14.49 -14.23
CA LYS A 332 1.33 -15.07 -13.55
C LYS A 332 1.24 -16.60 -13.58
N ASP A 333 2.16 -17.23 -14.28
CA ASP A 333 2.32 -18.69 -14.31
C ASP A 333 3.80 -19.02 -14.50
N GLU A 334 4.47 -19.36 -13.43
CA GLU A 334 5.91 -19.60 -13.42
C GLU A 334 6.31 -20.85 -14.25
N TYR A 335 5.47 -21.88 -14.24
CA TYR A 335 5.72 -23.09 -15.01
C TYR A 335 5.65 -22.80 -16.51
N THR A 336 4.57 -22.17 -16.94
CA THR A 336 4.39 -21.77 -18.35
C THR A 336 5.45 -20.76 -18.80
N TYR A 337 5.84 -19.82 -17.92
CA TYR A 337 6.95 -18.91 -18.20
C TYR A 337 8.25 -19.67 -18.47
N LYS A 338 8.64 -20.63 -17.61
CA LYS A 338 9.85 -21.45 -17.76
C LYS A 338 9.81 -22.34 -19.01
N GLN A 339 8.63 -22.84 -19.39
CA GLN A 339 8.44 -23.59 -20.63
C GLN A 339 8.67 -22.70 -21.85
N LEU A 340 8.02 -21.55 -21.89
CA LEU A 340 8.12 -20.60 -23.00
C LEU A 340 9.53 -19.94 -23.09
N ASP A 341 10.23 -19.80 -21.96
CA ASP A 341 11.57 -19.21 -21.98
C ASP A 341 12.58 -20.06 -22.75
N LYS A 342 12.39 -21.38 -22.81
CA LYS A 342 13.26 -22.36 -23.49
C LYS A 342 13.08 -22.38 -25.00
N ILE A 343 11.98 -21.89 -25.55
CA ILE A 343 11.75 -21.91 -26.99
C ILE A 343 12.16 -20.61 -27.66
N ASN A 344 12.48 -20.68 -28.95
CA ASN A 344 12.90 -19.53 -29.74
C ASN A 344 11.73 -18.57 -30.02
N ILE A 345 12.05 -17.29 -30.24
CA ILE A 345 11.08 -16.32 -30.76
C ILE A 345 10.55 -16.85 -32.11
N ASN A 346 9.27 -16.65 -32.33
CA ASN A 346 8.49 -17.16 -33.47
C ASN A 346 8.23 -18.68 -33.47
N ALA A 347 8.73 -19.45 -32.53
CA ALA A 347 8.33 -20.86 -32.37
C ALA A 347 6.91 -20.95 -31.76
N SER A 348 6.21 -22.02 -32.14
CA SER A 348 4.87 -22.35 -31.58
C SER A 348 5.00 -23.49 -30.57
N GLU A 349 4.17 -23.44 -29.56
CA GLU A 349 4.15 -24.41 -28.45
C GLU A 349 2.74 -24.57 -27.90
N MET A 350 2.43 -25.78 -27.45
CA MET A 350 1.23 -26.05 -26.66
C MET A 350 1.53 -25.80 -25.20
N ILE A 351 0.73 -24.96 -24.55
CA ILE A 351 0.88 -24.61 -23.14
C ILE A 351 -0.40 -24.91 -22.35
N TYR A 352 -0.22 -25.11 -21.05
CA TYR A 352 -1.28 -25.22 -20.07
C TYR A 352 -1.17 -24.00 -19.16
N LEU A 353 -1.87 -22.91 -19.51
CA LEU A 353 -1.84 -21.66 -18.74
C LEU A 353 -2.87 -21.70 -17.62
N GLY A 354 -2.42 -21.58 -16.37
CA GLY A 354 -3.25 -21.53 -15.17
C GLY A 354 -2.76 -22.46 -14.07
N MET A 355 -2.74 -21.93 -12.85
CA MET A 355 -2.12 -22.56 -11.68
C MET A 355 -2.96 -23.70 -11.05
N ASN A 356 -4.25 -23.84 -11.39
CA ASN A 356 -5.20 -24.81 -10.80
C ASN A 356 -5.26 -24.79 -9.27
N LYS A 357 -5.14 -23.61 -8.66
CA LYS A 357 -5.23 -23.44 -7.21
C LYS A 357 -6.66 -23.29 -6.70
N ASP A 358 -7.53 -22.78 -7.55
CA ASP A 358 -8.95 -22.51 -7.29
C ASP A 358 -9.78 -22.50 -8.60
N GLU A 359 -11.07 -22.23 -8.50
CA GLU A 359 -11.99 -22.14 -9.65
C GLU A 359 -11.62 -20.99 -10.62
N LEU A 360 -10.97 -19.93 -10.13
CA LEU A 360 -10.60 -18.78 -10.93
C LEU A 360 -9.30 -19.00 -11.71
N SER A 361 -8.43 -19.88 -11.21
CA SER A 361 -7.11 -20.17 -11.79
C SER A 361 -7.04 -21.47 -12.57
N LYS A 362 -8.20 -22.01 -13.00
CA LYS A 362 -8.26 -23.25 -13.84
C LYS A 362 -7.45 -23.09 -15.09
N SER A 363 -6.63 -24.11 -15.41
CA SER A 363 -5.81 -24.08 -16.60
C SER A 363 -6.62 -24.19 -17.89
N VAL A 364 -6.11 -23.53 -18.92
CA VAL A 364 -6.57 -23.63 -20.30
C VAL A 364 -5.44 -24.13 -21.18
N VAL A 365 -5.81 -24.93 -22.19
CA VAL A 365 -4.85 -25.39 -23.19
C VAL A 365 -4.82 -24.40 -24.34
N LEU A 366 -3.65 -23.86 -24.64
CA LEU A 366 -3.47 -22.89 -25.71
C LEU A 366 -2.35 -23.34 -26.64
N ASN A 367 -2.57 -23.19 -27.95
CA ASN A 367 -1.49 -23.23 -28.92
C ASN A 367 -1.02 -21.81 -29.13
N VAL A 368 0.23 -21.52 -28.82
CA VAL A 368 0.75 -20.15 -28.83
C VAL A 368 2.04 -20.03 -29.65
N LYS A 369 2.23 -18.86 -30.23
CA LYS A 369 3.48 -18.44 -30.85
C LYS A 369 4.18 -17.44 -29.96
N LYS A 370 5.43 -17.73 -29.56
CA LYS A 370 6.25 -16.80 -28.78
C LYS A 370 6.62 -15.59 -29.64
N LEU A 371 6.22 -14.40 -29.22
CA LEU A 371 6.53 -13.15 -29.94
C LEU A 371 7.74 -12.44 -29.39
N LYS A 372 7.82 -12.32 -28.05
CA LYS A 372 8.81 -11.47 -27.40
C LYS A 372 8.97 -11.86 -25.92
N LYS A 373 10.20 -11.71 -25.41
CA LYS A 373 10.48 -11.63 -23.97
C LYS A 373 10.85 -10.17 -23.66
N ALA A 374 10.25 -9.58 -22.65
CA ALA A 374 10.48 -8.18 -22.29
C ALA A 374 10.21 -7.95 -20.80
N ASP A 375 10.78 -6.86 -20.30
CA ASP A 375 10.47 -6.38 -18.96
C ASP A 375 9.02 -5.87 -18.90
N ILE A 376 8.37 -6.15 -17.76
CA ILE A 376 7.10 -5.56 -17.39
C ILE A 376 7.43 -4.28 -16.65
N ILE A 377 7.16 -3.14 -17.26
CA ILE A 377 7.52 -1.83 -16.74
C ILE A 377 6.35 -1.19 -16.00
N LEU A 378 6.66 -0.50 -14.91
CA LEU A 378 5.74 0.39 -14.22
C LEU A 378 5.95 1.80 -14.79
N VAL A 379 4.86 2.43 -15.21
CA VAL A 379 4.91 3.77 -15.80
C VAL A 379 4.04 4.75 -15.02
N HIS A 380 4.46 6.00 -14.95
CA HIS A 380 3.66 7.13 -14.51
C HIS A 380 3.64 8.18 -15.64
N GLY A 381 2.47 8.37 -16.25
CA GLY A 381 2.36 9.11 -17.51
C GLY A 381 3.22 8.45 -18.59
N GLU A 382 4.16 9.20 -19.19
CA GLU A 382 5.10 8.71 -20.20
C GLU A 382 6.43 8.21 -19.60
N LYS A 383 6.64 8.33 -18.29
CA LYS A 383 7.90 7.96 -17.62
C LYS A 383 7.86 6.55 -17.09
N VAL A 384 8.90 5.76 -17.36
CA VAL A 384 9.14 4.49 -16.67
C VAL A 384 9.68 4.80 -15.29
N ILE A 385 8.98 4.30 -14.26
CA ILE A 385 9.33 4.50 -12.85
C ILE A 385 9.83 3.23 -12.17
N GLY A 386 9.75 2.09 -12.84
CA GLY A 386 10.25 0.83 -12.30
C GLY A 386 10.02 -0.35 -13.25
N THR A 387 10.53 -1.51 -12.83
CA THR A 387 10.34 -2.80 -13.51
C THR A 387 9.71 -3.78 -12.51
N LEU A 388 8.60 -4.41 -12.92
CA LEU A 388 7.87 -5.39 -12.11
C LEU A 388 8.35 -6.83 -12.32
N GLY A 389 9.28 -7.04 -13.26
CA GLY A 389 9.81 -8.34 -13.63
C GLY A 389 9.84 -8.56 -15.14
N GLN A 390 9.96 -9.82 -15.55
CA GLN A 390 9.98 -10.19 -16.97
C GLN A 390 8.75 -10.98 -17.37
N GLY A 391 8.24 -10.69 -18.56
CA GLY A 391 7.11 -11.39 -19.18
C GLY A 391 7.42 -11.92 -20.57
N ILE A 392 6.62 -12.87 -21.02
CA ILE A 392 6.67 -13.39 -22.39
C ILE A 392 5.35 -13.08 -23.08
N LEU A 393 5.44 -12.31 -24.16
CA LEU A 393 4.29 -12.04 -25.01
C LEU A 393 4.12 -13.18 -26.01
N VAL A 394 2.92 -13.72 -26.06
CA VAL A 394 2.55 -14.78 -26.99
C VAL A 394 1.33 -14.36 -27.82
N HIS A 395 1.21 -14.95 -29.01
CA HIS A 395 0.00 -14.90 -29.83
C HIS A 395 -0.71 -16.25 -29.74
N VAL A 396 -1.98 -16.25 -29.35
CA VAL A 396 -2.81 -17.46 -29.33
C VAL A 396 -3.24 -17.79 -30.77
N ILE A 397 -2.98 -19.02 -31.19
CA ILE A 397 -3.26 -19.52 -32.55
C ILE A 397 -4.55 -20.32 -32.51
N GLY A 398 -5.56 -19.89 -33.28
CA GLY A 398 -6.82 -20.59 -33.48
C GLY A 398 -8.02 -19.89 -32.92
#